data_70642ce06dc3be65fceee9fdc07b153d
#
_entry.id   70642ce06dc3be65fceee9fdc07b153d
#
_cell.length_a   1.000
_cell.length_b   1.000
_cell.length_c   1.000
_cell.angle_alpha   90.00
_cell.angle_beta   90.00
_cell.angle_gamma   90.00
#
_symmetry.space_group_name_H-M   'P 1'
#
loop_
_entity.id
_entity.type
_entity.pdbx_description
1 polymer ?
#
loop_
_entity_poly.entity_id
_entity_poly.type
_entity_poly.pdbx_seq_one_letter_code
_entity_poly.pdbx_strand_id
1 'polypeptide(L)'
;MKVLIIDNYDSFTFNLYQYVGEILSASGEKFTLDVVRNDEITIAEIKKRTYDRIIISPGPGDPRDPKYFGVCADVLTKIGKTTPVLGVCLGMQGMAYYFGGDVVRAQKPMHGKTSIIEHDGKGVFKGLPQKLEVMRYHSLIADKAKVPECLTVTATSTDTGEIMGLRHKQYPIEGIQFHPESFATEGGKQLLANFINGL
;
A
#
# COMPACT_ATOMS: atom_id res chain seq x y z
N MET A 1 5.23 14.36 13.49
CA MET A 1 4.93 13.70 12.19
C MET A 1 3.45 13.79 11.86
N LYS A 2 3.08 14.03 10.59
CA LYS A 2 1.68 14.02 10.10
C LYS A 2 1.49 12.90 9.08
N VAL A 3 0.57 11.99 9.35
CA VAL A 3 0.26 10.85 8.49
C VAL A 3 -1.18 10.92 8.03
N LEU A 4 -1.42 10.68 6.74
CA LEU A 4 -2.74 10.54 6.15
C LEU A 4 -2.98 9.08 5.75
N ILE A 5 -4.11 8.54 6.13
CA ILE A 5 -4.65 7.30 5.56
C ILE A 5 -5.83 7.69 4.68
N ILE A 6 -5.76 7.40 3.39
CA ILE A 6 -6.87 7.58 2.47
C ILE A 6 -7.69 6.29 2.47
N ASP A 7 -8.92 6.39 2.96
CA ASP A 7 -9.84 5.28 3.08
C ASP A 7 -10.61 5.05 1.75
N ASN A 8 -10.39 3.91 1.13
CA ASN A 8 -11.12 3.47 -0.06
C ASN A 8 -12.38 2.65 0.30
N TYR A 9 -13.08 3.03 1.39
CA TYR A 9 -14.28 2.32 1.87
C TYR A 9 -14.01 0.87 2.26
N ASP A 10 -12.84 0.64 2.87
CA ASP A 10 -12.43 -0.69 3.32
C ASP A 10 -12.74 -0.93 4.80
N SER A 11 -13.20 -2.14 5.10
CA SER A 11 -13.55 -2.54 6.48
C SER A 11 -12.34 -2.62 7.41
N PHE A 12 -11.14 -2.77 6.87
CA PHE A 12 -9.89 -2.92 7.63
C PHE A 12 -9.06 -1.65 7.74
N THR A 13 -9.52 -0.51 7.18
CA THR A 13 -8.79 0.77 7.25
C THR A 13 -8.49 1.17 8.69
N PHE A 14 -9.41 0.92 9.63
CA PHE A 14 -9.20 1.25 11.03
C PHE A 14 -8.21 0.32 11.75
N ASN A 15 -7.93 -0.87 11.23
CA ASN A 15 -6.83 -1.70 11.72
C ASN A 15 -5.47 -1.11 11.30
N LEU A 16 -5.36 -0.57 10.06
CA LEU A 16 -4.20 0.23 9.65
C LEU A 16 -4.01 1.45 10.56
N TYR A 17 -5.09 2.19 10.83
CA TYR A 17 -5.08 3.33 11.73
C TYR A 17 -4.55 2.96 13.11
N GLN A 18 -5.03 1.85 13.68
CA GLN A 18 -4.58 1.39 14.99
C GLN A 18 -3.08 1.06 14.99
N TYR A 19 -2.59 0.26 14.03
CA TYR A 19 -1.18 -0.11 13.96
C TYR A 19 -0.28 1.11 13.75
N VAL A 20 -0.66 2.01 12.85
CA VAL A 20 0.10 3.26 12.62
C VAL A 20 0.07 4.14 13.86
N GLY A 21 -1.07 4.28 14.52
CA GLY A 21 -1.21 5.02 15.78
C GLY A 21 -0.31 4.48 16.91
N GLU A 22 -0.24 3.15 17.03
CA GLU A 22 0.66 2.50 18.01
C GLU A 22 2.14 2.73 17.67
N ILE A 23 2.52 2.66 16.39
CA ILE A 23 3.90 2.92 15.92
C ILE A 23 4.28 4.38 16.22
N LEU A 24 3.41 5.33 15.88
CA LEU A 24 3.63 6.76 16.12
C LEU A 24 3.70 7.09 17.61
N SER A 25 2.83 6.48 18.41
CA SER A 25 2.82 6.67 19.88
C SER A 25 4.10 6.15 20.54
N ALA A 26 4.66 5.07 20.04
CA ALA A 26 5.90 4.49 20.54
C ALA A 26 7.13 5.39 20.33
N SER A 27 7.08 6.34 19.37
CA SER A 27 8.16 7.31 19.16
C SER A 27 8.28 8.37 20.24
N GLY A 28 7.22 8.59 21.04
CA GLY A 28 7.15 9.65 22.05
C GLY A 28 7.02 11.06 21.47
N GLU A 29 6.99 11.22 20.15
CA GLU A 29 6.86 12.52 19.50
C GLU A 29 5.39 12.89 19.23
N LYS A 30 5.13 14.20 19.12
CA LYS A 30 3.80 14.67 18.70
C LYS A 30 3.51 14.25 17.26
N PHE A 31 2.33 13.70 17.03
CA PHE A 31 1.88 13.31 15.72
C PHE A 31 0.42 13.71 15.44
N THR A 32 0.06 13.70 14.17
CA THR A 32 -1.31 13.76 13.67
C THR A 32 -1.52 12.58 12.75
N LEU A 33 -2.61 11.85 12.94
CA LEU A 33 -2.99 10.72 12.09
C LEU A 33 -4.43 10.94 11.65
N ASP A 34 -4.59 11.32 10.37
CA ASP A 34 -5.89 11.56 9.75
C ASP A 34 -6.34 10.35 8.95
N VAL A 35 -7.62 10.02 9.01
CA VAL A 35 -8.29 9.09 8.08
C VAL A 35 -9.36 9.85 7.35
N VAL A 36 -9.28 9.88 6.03
CA VAL A 36 -10.25 10.61 5.17
C VAL A 36 -10.58 9.75 3.95
N ARG A 37 -11.83 9.71 3.56
CA ARG A 37 -12.28 8.95 2.38
C ARG A 37 -11.72 9.54 1.09
N ASN A 38 -11.55 8.69 0.10
CA ASN A 38 -10.90 9.02 -1.17
C ASN A 38 -11.68 10.07 -2.02
N ASP A 39 -12.94 10.30 -1.72
CA ASP A 39 -13.83 11.27 -2.32
C ASP A 39 -14.17 12.48 -1.42
N GLU A 40 -13.69 12.47 -0.17
CA GLU A 40 -13.94 13.54 0.83
C GLU A 40 -12.76 14.50 1.01
N ILE A 41 -11.66 14.30 0.29
CA ILE A 41 -10.48 15.18 0.33
C ILE A 41 -9.97 15.46 -1.08
N THR A 42 -9.57 16.70 -1.30
CA THR A 42 -9.00 17.14 -2.59
C THR A 42 -7.47 17.16 -2.53
N ILE A 43 -6.84 17.13 -3.71
CA ILE A 43 -5.37 17.25 -3.81
C ILE A 43 -4.86 18.58 -3.27
N ALA A 44 -5.66 19.66 -3.42
CA ALA A 44 -5.32 20.98 -2.89
C ALA A 44 -5.29 20.99 -1.36
N GLU A 45 -6.22 20.30 -0.72
CA GLU A 45 -6.27 20.16 0.74
C GLU A 45 -5.11 19.31 1.25
N ILE A 46 -4.78 18.20 0.58
CA ILE A 46 -3.61 17.36 0.94
C ILE A 46 -2.34 18.20 0.90
N LYS A 47 -2.14 18.99 -0.19
CA LYS A 47 -1.00 19.91 -0.30
C LYS A 47 -0.97 20.96 0.80
N LYS A 48 -2.12 21.55 1.13
CA LYS A 48 -2.25 22.58 2.18
C LYS A 48 -1.94 22.02 3.57
N ARG A 49 -2.37 20.78 3.87
CA ARG A 49 -2.17 20.13 5.18
C ARG A 49 -0.74 19.62 5.37
N THR A 50 0.03 19.42 4.30
CA THR A 50 1.45 19.00 4.33
C THR A 50 1.70 17.73 5.16
N TYR A 51 1.33 16.59 4.62
CA TYR A 51 1.59 15.30 5.26
C TYR A 51 3.02 14.80 5.01
N ASP A 52 3.62 14.17 6.03
CA ASP A 52 4.93 13.55 5.96
C ASP A 52 4.88 12.15 5.34
N ARG A 53 3.75 11.45 5.47
CA ARG A 53 3.49 10.09 4.95
C ARG A 53 2.03 9.96 4.53
N ILE A 54 1.79 9.21 3.47
CA ILE A 54 0.44 8.88 3.02
C ILE A 54 0.32 7.37 2.83
N ILE A 55 -0.75 6.78 3.35
CA ILE A 55 -1.12 5.38 3.12
C ILE A 55 -2.42 5.38 2.32
N ILE A 56 -2.43 4.68 1.19
CA ILE A 56 -3.64 4.40 0.41
C ILE A 56 -4.14 3.03 0.86
N SER A 57 -5.30 2.99 1.47
CA SER A 57 -5.88 1.78 2.06
C SER A 57 -6.25 0.73 1.01
N PRO A 58 -6.49 -0.52 1.42
CA PRO A 58 -7.29 -1.44 0.63
C PRO A 58 -8.64 -0.84 0.26
N GLY A 59 -9.40 -1.52 -0.59
CA GLY A 59 -10.75 -1.11 -0.93
C GLY A 59 -11.38 -2.04 -1.95
N PRO A 60 -12.71 -1.95 -2.14
CA PRO A 60 -13.42 -2.70 -3.17
C PRO A 60 -13.17 -2.13 -4.56
N GLY A 61 -13.52 -2.91 -5.58
CA GLY A 61 -13.59 -2.45 -6.95
C GLY A 61 -12.26 -2.53 -7.70
N ASP A 62 -12.13 -1.64 -8.66
CA ASP A 62 -11.04 -1.62 -9.63
C ASP A 62 -10.37 -0.22 -9.59
N PRO A 63 -9.04 -0.12 -9.45
CA PRO A 63 -8.37 1.18 -9.37
C PRO A 63 -8.47 2.00 -10.67
N ARG A 64 -8.88 1.38 -11.78
CA ARG A 64 -9.12 2.06 -13.06
C ARG A 64 -10.41 2.90 -13.05
N ASP A 65 -11.35 2.56 -12.18
CA ASP A 65 -12.60 3.31 -12.02
C ASP A 65 -12.42 4.40 -10.97
N PRO A 66 -12.51 5.69 -11.35
CA PRO A 66 -12.40 6.82 -10.42
C PRO A 66 -13.38 6.77 -9.25
N LYS A 67 -14.51 6.10 -9.40
CA LYS A 67 -15.48 5.90 -8.32
C LYS A 67 -14.89 5.14 -7.13
N TYR A 68 -14.00 4.18 -7.38
CA TYR A 68 -13.37 3.38 -6.34
C TYR A 68 -12.02 3.95 -5.88
N PHE A 69 -11.35 4.73 -6.73
CA PHE A 69 -9.98 5.17 -6.45
C PHE A 69 -9.85 6.67 -6.15
N GLY A 70 -10.82 7.50 -6.55
CA GLY A 70 -10.92 8.91 -6.18
C GLY A 70 -9.60 9.69 -6.29
N VAL A 71 -9.24 10.40 -5.24
CA VAL A 71 -8.04 11.25 -5.16
C VAL A 71 -6.73 10.43 -5.19
N CYS A 72 -6.77 9.11 -4.97
CA CYS A 72 -5.57 8.26 -4.87
C CYS A 72 -4.72 8.29 -6.15
N ALA A 73 -5.35 8.40 -7.33
CA ALA A 73 -4.65 8.55 -8.61
C ALA A 73 -3.74 9.79 -8.63
N ASP A 74 -4.27 10.92 -8.18
CA ASP A 74 -3.53 12.19 -8.09
C ASP A 74 -2.47 12.16 -6.97
N VAL A 75 -2.74 11.46 -5.88
CA VAL A 75 -1.75 11.25 -4.83
C VAL A 75 -0.55 10.50 -5.37
N LEU A 76 -0.74 9.38 -6.05
CA LEU A 76 0.34 8.60 -6.65
C LEU A 76 1.14 9.42 -7.67
N THR A 77 0.46 10.08 -8.61
CA THR A 77 1.11 10.71 -9.78
C THR A 77 1.63 12.12 -9.53
N LYS A 78 1.13 12.83 -8.52
CA LYS A 78 1.48 14.22 -8.22
C LYS A 78 2.16 14.39 -6.86
N ILE A 79 1.57 13.89 -5.76
CA ILE A 79 2.08 14.05 -4.40
C ILE A 79 3.22 13.07 -4.13
N GLY A 80 3.08 11.81 -4.53
CA GLY A 80 4.05 10.73 -4.30
C GLY A 80 5.41 10.96 -4.95
N LYS A 81 5.56 11.99 -5.80
CA LYS A 81 6.87 12.40 -6.33
C LYS A 81 7.82 12.92 -5.24
N THR A 82 7.27 13.46 -4.17
CA THR A 82 8.05 14.09 -3.08
C THR A 82 7.65 13.61 -1.70
N THR A 83 6.41 13.15 -1.51
CA THR A 83 5.91 12.63 -0.23
C THR A 83 5.86 11.11 -0.29
N PRO A 84 6.42 10.39 0.68
CA PRO A 84 6.34 8.94 0.74
C PRO A 84 4.90 8.43 0.77
N VAL A 85 4.62 7.45 -0.10
CA VAL A 85 3.30 6.83 -0.25
C VAL A 85 3.43 5.31 -0.15
N LEU A 86 2.59 4.69 0.67
CA LEU A 86 2.40 3.24 0.70
C LEU A 86 1.02 2.89 0.17
N GLY A 87 0.96 2.13 -0.92
CA GLY A 87 -0.29 1.57 -1.43
C GLY A 87 -0.53 0.16 -0.90
N VAL A 88 -1.67 -0.08 -0.24
CA VAL A 88 -2.05 -1.40 0.27
C VAL A 88 -3.16 -1.98 -0.61
N CYS A 89 -2.99 -3.18 -1.10
CA CYS A 89 -3.93 -3.95 -1.93
C CYS A 89 -4.43 -3.13 -3.14
N LEU A 90 -5.59 -2.51 -3.08
CA LEU A 90 -6.11 -1.59 -4.11
C LEU A 90 -5.11 -0.46 -4.40
N GLY A 91 -4.44 0.06 -3.37
CA GLY A 91 -3.42 1.11 -3.51
C GLY A 91 -2.21 0.66 -4.35
N MET A 92 -1.73 -0.60 -4.17
CA MET A 92 -0.67 -1.16 -5.02
C MET A 92 -1.15 -1.42 -6.44
N GLN A 93 -2.36 -1.90 -6.62
CA GLN A 93 -2.95 -2.10 -7.95
C GLN A 93 -3.06 -0.77 -8.70
N GLY A 94 -3.50 0.29 -8.01
CA GLY A 94 -3.50 1.65 -8.55
C GLY A 94 -2.09 2.12 -8.92
N MET A 95 -1.09 1.86 -8.09
CA MET A 95 0.30 2.15 -8.41
C MET A 95 0.73 1.45 -9.72
N ALA A 96 0.45 0.16 -9.89
CA ALA A 96 0.78 -0.55 -11.13
C ALA A 96 0.12 0.12 -12.34
N TYR A 97 -1.16 0.44 -12.27
CA TYR A 97 -1.93 1.00 -13.37
C TYR A 97 -1.52 2.44 -13.73
N TYR A 98 -1.47 3.34 -12.75
CA TYR A 98 -1.21 4.77 -13.00
C TYR A 98 0.24 5.09 -13.40
N PHE A 99 1.16 4.15 -13.22
CA PHE A 99 2.52 4.25 -13.77
C PHE A 99 2.70 3.52 -15.10
N GLY A 100 1.61 3.05 -15.73
CA GLY A 100 1.61 2.54 -17.12
C GLY A 100 1.55 1.01 -17.25
N GLY A 101 1.33 0.30 -16.15
CA GLY A 101 1.03 -1.13 -16.15
C GLY A 101 -0.45 -1.44 -16.32
N ASP A 102 -0.84 -2.65 -15.94
CA ASP A 102 -2.22 -3.09 -16.01
C ASP A 102 -2.62 -3.90 -14.77
N VAL A 103 -3.92 -4.05 -14.58
CA VAL A 103 -4.53 -4.84 -13.51
C VAL A 103 -5.42 -5.90 -14.15
N VAL A 104 -5.24 -7.15 -13.75
CA VAL A 104 -5.94 -8.31 -14.29
C VAL A 104 -6.57 -9.14 -13.18
N ARG A 105 -7.49 -10.01 -13.55
CA ARG A 105 -8.04 -10.98 -12.60
C ARG A 105 -7.01 -12.02 -12.23
N ALA A 106 -6.89 -12.31 -10.94
CA ALA A 106 -6.10 -13.43 -10.44
C ALA A 106 -6.69 -14.75 -10.98
N GLN A 107 -5.84 -15.73 -11.23
CA GLN A 107 -6.29 -17.07 -11.65
C GLN A 107 -7.21 -17.71 -10.59
N LYS A 108 -6.92 -17.44 -9.31
CA LYS A 108 -7.74 -17.87 -8.18
C LYS A 108 -8.02 -16.67 -7.28
N PRO A 109 -9.29 -16.34 -7.00
CA PRO A 109 -9.61 -15.32 -6.00
C PRO A 109 -9.06 -15.71 -4.63
N MET A 110 -8.39 -14.76 -3.99
CA MET A 110 -7.80 -14.92 -2.67
C MET A 110 -8.61 -14.08 -1.67
N HIS A 111 -9.52 -14.71 -0.95
CA HIS A 111 -10.33 -14.06 0.06
C HIS A 111 -10.20 -14.80 1.40
N GLY A 112 -9.52 -14.18 2.36
CA GLY A 112 -9.25 -14.78 3.67
C GLY A 112 -8.30 -15.98 3.60
N LYS A 113 -7.35 -15.95 2.67
CA LYS A 113 -6.33 -17.00 2.49
C LYS A 113 -4.95 -16.41 2.66
N THR A 114 -4.04 -17.21 3.18
CA THR A 114 -2.64 -16.85 3.28
C THR A 114 -1.81 -17.37 2.10
N SER A 115 -0.70 -16.73 1.84
CA SER A 115 0.36 -17.20 0.94
C SER A 115 1.71 -16.88 1.55
N ILE A 116 2.70 -17.70 1.22
CA ILE A 116 4.09 -17.41 1.54
C ILE A 116 4.65 -16.50 0.45
N ILE A 117 5.37 -15.45 0.85
CA ILE A 117 6.04 -14.53 -0.07
C ILE A 117 7.55 -14.56 0.09
N GLU A 118 8.25 -14.31 -1.01
CA GLU A 118 9.66 -13.95 -1.03
C GLU A 118 9.80 -12.47 -1.42
N HIS A 119 10.76 -11.75 -0.80
CA HIS A 119 10.93 -10.32 -0.99
C HIS A 119 12.40 -9.90 -1.08
N ASP A 120 12.67 -8.68 -1.55
CA ASP A 120 14.03 -8.17 -1.76
C ASP A 120 14.76 -7.72 -0.48
N GLY A 121 14.10 -7.71 0.67
CA GLY A 121 14.64 -7.29 1.96
C GLY A 121 14.94 -5.79 2.09
N LYS A 122 14.40 -4.97 1.18
CA LYS A 122 14.63 -3.53 1.14
C LYS A 122 13.33 -2.74 1.38
N GLY A 123 13.46 -1.42 1.63
CA GLY A 123 12.33 -0.54 1.86
C GLY A 123 11.43 -1.06 2.98
N VAL A 124 10.14 -1.21 2.71
CA VAL A 124 9.18 -1.72 3.72
C VAL A 124 9.49 -3.15 4.20
N PHE A 125 10.25 -3.94 3.44
CA PHE A 125 10.66 -5.30 3.81
C PHE A 125 11.99 -5.37 4.59
N LYS A 126 12.62 -4.25 4.91
CA LYS A 126 13.91 -4.21 5.61
C LYS A 126 13.81 -4.90 6.98
N GLY A 127 14.73 -5.85 7.21
CA GLY A 127 14.83 -6.57 8.48
C GLY A 127 13.73 -7.61 8.72
N LEU A 128 12.84 -7.84 7.76
CA LEU A 128 11.87 -8.93 7.82
C LEU A 128 12.51 -10.26 7.35
N PRO A 129 12.12 -11.39 7.94
CA PRO A 129 12.59 -12.70 7.49
C PRO A 129 12.01 -13.04 6.10
N GLN A 130 12.70 -13.90 5.36
CA GLN A 130 12.15 -14.45 4.12
C GLN A 130 11.02 -15.46 4.41
N LYS A 131 10.18 -15.71 3.41
CA LYS A 131 9.06 -16.64 3.47
C LYS A 131 7.99 -16.23 4.50
N LEU A 132 7.66 -14.94 4.51
CA LEU A 132 6.56 -14.42 5.33
C LEU A 132 5.23 -15.02 4.90
N GLU A 133 4.43 -15.45 5.85
CA GLU A 133 3.03 -15.77 5.62
C GLU A 133 2.20 -14.48 5.69
N VAL A 134 1.46 -14.19 4.61
CA VAL A 134 0.70 -12.94 4.48
C VAL A 134 -0.75 -13.19 4.08
N MET A 135 -1.66 -12.41 4.66
CA MET A 135 -3.10 -12.49 4.39
C MET A 135 -3.50 -11.74 3.13
N ARG A 136 -4.35 -12.35 2.32
CA ARG A 136 -4.83 -11.84 1.04
C ARG A 136 -6.35 -11.77 0.98
N TYR A 137 -6.90 -10.67 0.42
CA TYR A 137 -8.34 -10.43 0.23
C TYR A 137 -8.59 -9.78 -1.14
N HIS A 138 -8.15 -10.40 -2.25
CA HIS A 138 -8.27 -9.78 -3.56
C HIS A 138 -8.61 -10.77 -4.67
N SER A 139 -9.25 -10.26 -5.71
CA SER A 139 -9.52 -10.96 -6.99
C SER A 139 -8.76 -10.32 -8.16
N LEU A 140 -8.21 -9.11 -7.96
CA LEU A 140 -7.40 -8.41 -8.94
C LEU A 140 -5.94 -8.40 -8.50
N ILE A 141 -5.03 -8.39 -9.47
CA ILE A 141 -3.58 -8.35 -9.30
C ILE A 141 -2.93 -7.45 -10.35
N ALA A 142 -1.75 -6.91 -10.04
CA ALA A 142 -0.92 -6.27 -11.05
C ALA A 142 -0.48 -7.30 -12.10
N ASP A 143 -0.60 -6.94 -13.38
CA ASP A 143 -0.21 -7.82 -14.50
C ASP A 143 1.32 -7.97 -14.57
N LYS A 144 1.82 -9.17 -14.30
CA LYS A 144 3.25 -9.47 -14.34
C LYS A 144 3.86 -9.26 -15.74
N ALA A 145 3.06 -9.40 -16.80
CA ALA A 145 3.51 -9.21 -18.18
C ALA A 145 3.64 -7.73 -18.58
N LYS A 146 3.06 -6.82 -17.76
CA LYS A 146 3.00 -5.39 -18.05
C LYS A 146 3.52 -4.53 -16.89
N VAL A 147 4.55 -4.99 -16.18
CA VAL A 147 5.20 -4.18 -15.15
C VAL A 147 5.93 -3.00 -15.79
N PRO A 148 5.60 -1.74 -15.43
CA PRO A 148 6.27 -0.58 -15.99
C PRO A 148 7.76 -0.54 -15.66
N GLU A 149 8.58 -0.03 -16.57
CA GLU A 149 10.04 0.09 -16.36
C GLU A 149 10.41 0.93 -15.13
N CYS A 150 9.58 1.90 -14.75
CA CYS A 150 9.80 2.74 -13.57
C CYS A 150 9.53 2.01 -12.23
N LEU A 151 8.94 0.80 -12.27
CA LEU A 151 8.64 0.01 -11.09
C LEU A 151 9.59 -1.19 -10.97
N THR A 152 9.88 -1.58 -9.74
CA THR A 152 10.60 -2.80 -9.39
C THR A 152 9.65 -3.72 -8.64
N VAL A 153 9.58 -4.99 -9.02
CA VAL A 153 8.90 -6.02 -8.22
C VAL A 153 9.76 -6.32 -7.00
N THR A 154 9.20 -6.13 -5.82
CA THR A 154 9.92 -6.27 -4.54
C THR A 154 9.52 -7.51 -3.76
N ALA A 155 8.35 -8.09 -4.07
CA ALA A 155 7.90 -9.35 -3.48
C ALA A 155 7.01 -10.12 -4.45
N THR A 156 7.04 -11.45 -4.35
CA THR A 156 6.20 -12.39 -5.11
C THR A 156 5.68 -13.50 -4.20
N SER A 157 4.50 -14.03 -4.50
CA SER A 157 3.98 -15.21 -3.82
C SER A 157 4.65 -16.49 -4.35
N THR A 158 4.96 -17.43 -3.46
CA THR A 158 5.66 -18.67 -3.83
C THR A 158 4.74 -19.69 -4.51
N ASP A 159 3.45 -19.61 -4.24
CA ASP A 159 2.41 -20.52 -4.76
C ASP A 159 1.95 -20.19 -6.19
N THR A 160 1.79 -18.91 -6.51
CA THR A 160 1.24 -18.47 -7.80
C THR A 160 2.21 -17.58 -8.60
N GLY A 161 3.30 -17.11 -7.97
CA GLY A 161 4.24 -16.17 -8.57
C GLY A 161 3.64 -14.79 -8.85
N GLU A 162 2.51 -14.48 -8.22
CA GLU A 162 1.85 -13.17 -8.34
C GLU A 162 2.67 -12.09 -7.64
N ILE A 163 2.59 -10.87 -8.14
CA ILE A 163 3.28 -9.70 -7.58
C ILE A 163 2.64 -9.36 -6.23
N MET A 164 3.45 -9.38 -5.18
CA MET A 164 3.05 -9.05 -3.81
C MET A 164 3.66 -7.73 -3.32
N GLY A 165 4.61 -7.16 -4.04
CA GLY A 165 5.21 -5.87 -3.71
C GLY A 165 5.77 -5.17 -4.93
N LEU A 166 5.64 -3.84 -4.94
CA LEU A 166 6.18 -2.94 -5.96
C LEU A 166 6.89 -1.76 -5.28
N ARG A 167 7.95 -1.24 -5.91
CA ARG A 167 8.63 0.00 -5.51
C ARG A 167 8.92 0.84 -6.74
N HIS A 168 8.67 2.15 -6.65
CA HIS A 168 9.05 3.09 -7.69
C HIS A 168 10.56 3.38 -7.63
N LYS A 169 11.24 3.37 -8.77
CA LYS A 169 12.71 3.51 -8.84
C LYS A 169 13.22 4.91 -8.48
N GLN A 170 12.38 5.94 -8.67
CA GLN A 170 12.77 7.35 -8.46
C GLN A 170 11.96 8.03 -7.35
N TYR A 171 10.71 7.67 -7.16
CA TYR A 171 9.82 8.32 -6.20
C TYR A 171 9.70 7.47 -4.93
N PRO A 172 9.46 8.08 -3.77
CA PRO A 172 9.32 7.37 -2.51
C PRO A 172 7.93 6.69 -2.42
N ILE A 173 7.62 5.83 -3.38
CA ILE A 173 6.35 5.10 -3.45
C ILE A 173 6.62 3.61 -3.40
N GLU A 174 5.99 2.94 -2.45
CA GLU A 174 5.94 1.48 -2.37
C GLU A 174 4.50 0.98 -2.33
N GLY A 175 4.30 -0.25 -2.73
CA GLY A 175 3.00 -0.91 -2.68
C GLY A 175 3.14 -2.37 -2.28
N ILE A 176 2.14 -2.88 -1.57
CA ILE A 176 2.00 -4.29 -1.18
C ILE A 176 0.60 -4.79 -1.53
N GLN A 177 0.49 -6.03 -2.03
CA GLN A 177 -0.79 -6.61 -2.43
C GLN A 177 -1.55 -7.23 -1.27
N PHE A 178 -0.86 -7.64 -0.23
CA PHE A 178 -1.41 -8.26 0.96
C PHE A 178 -1.77 -7.24 2.05
N HIS A 179 -2.41 -7.71 3.11
CA HIS A 179 -2.94 -6.88 4.19
C HIS A 179 -2.01 -6.90 5.42
N PRO A 180 -1.17 -5.88 5.63
CA PRO A 180 -0.24 -5.83 6.77
C PRO A 180 -0.96 -5.63 8.11
N GLU A 181 -2.19 -5.13 8.09
CA GLU A 181 -3.05 -4.90 9.25
C GLU A 181 -3.77 -6.15 9.73
N SER A 182 -3.69 -7.24 8.97
CA SER A 182 -4.28 -8.52 9.36
C SER A 182 -3.42 -9.21 10.42
N PHE A 183 -4.07 -9.77 11.44
CA PHE A 183 -3.41 -10.59 12.46
C PHE A 183 -2.72 -11.84 11.89
N ALA A 184 -3.14 -12.31 10.72
CA ALA A 184 -2.56 -13.45 10.01
C ALA A 184 -1.44 -13.05 9.03
N THR A 185 -0.98 -11.80 9.07
CA THR A 185 0.20 -11.35 8.32
C THR A 185 1.39 -11.26 9.25
N GLU A 186 2.38 -12.12 9.03
CA GLU A 186 3.64 -12.06 9.75
C GLU A 186 4.40 -10.76 9.45
N GLY A 187 4.94 -10.12 10.48
CA GLY A 187 5.76 -8.91 10.33
C GLY A 187 5.00 -7.67 9.83
N GLY A 188 3.66 -7.71 9.74
CA GLY A 188 2.87 -6.61 9.19
C GLY A 188 3.08 -5.27 9.92
N LYS A 189 3.13 -5.29 11.26
CA LYS A 189 3.42 -4.10 12.06
C LYS A 189 4.84 -3.58 11.84
N GLN A 190 5.84 -4.46 11.68
CA GLN A 190 7.22 -4.07 11.38
C GLN A 190 7.32 -3.44 9.99
N LEU A 191 6.59 -3.98 9.00
CA LEU A 191 6.50 -3.42 7.65
C LEU A 191 5.95 -1.98 7.69
N LEU A 192 4.86 -1.76 8.41
CA LEU A 192 4.30 -0.42 8.61
C LEU A 192 5.28 0.50 9.36
N ALA A 193 5.98 0.00 10.36
CA ALA A 193 7.01 0.75 11.08
C ALA A 193 8.17 1.15 10.17
N ASN A 194 8.61 0.28 9.26
CA ASN A 194 9.63 0.61 8.27
C ASN A 194 9.17 1.77 7.37
N PHE A 195 7.91 1.76 6.92
CA PHE A 195 7.35 2.85 6.13
C PHE A 195 7.26 4.17 6.92
N ILE A 196 6.78 4.13 8.15
CA ILE A 196 6.57 5.33 8.99
C ILE A 196 7.91 5.96 9.39
N ASN A 197 8.89 5.16 9.79
CA ASN A 197 10.17 5.66 10.33
C ASN A 197 11.18 6.06 9.24
N GLY A 198 10.89 5.81 8.02
CA GLY A 198 11.70 6.21 6.87
C GLY A 198 12.19 5.05 6.03
N LEU A 199 12.03 5.22 4.76
CA LEU A 199 12.61 4.38 3.71
C LEU A 199 14.03 4.83 3.42
#